data_27cfdf5e748a3f23faf519bfcc3b1e53
#
_entry.id   27cfdf5e748a3f23faf519bfcc3b1e53
#
_cell.length_a   1.000
_cell.length_b   1.000
_cell.length_c   1.000
_cell.angle_alpha   90.00
_cell.angle_beta   90.00
_cell.angle_gamma   90.00
#
_symmetry.space_group_name_H-M   'P 1'
#
loop_
_entity.id
_entity.type
_entity.pdbx_description
1 polymer ?
#
loop_
_entity_poly.entity_id
_entity_poly.type
_entity_poly.pdbx_seq_one_letter_code
_entity_poly.pdbx_strand_id
1 'polypeptide(L)'
;MDELIAKAEVLLEALPYIRRFAGRTVVIKYGGSAMIDEELKLGFAHDIVLLNSLGLHPVIVHGGGPQIGKALARLGIETRFINGQRVTDDATMEVVEMVLGGPVNKGIVTNIEQHGGTAVGISGKDGNLLRASKLEVEGGDLGRVGKVDRVDPQVIERLRESGFIPVIAPIGVDAEGNGYNINADIAASKIAQALGADKLMLLTDVEGILDTSGTLRTSVTVRQARTEIRKGVVKGGMVPKVECAIDALACGVGQVHIIDGRVSHAVLLEIFTRTGVGTEVVHKTRSEPHAPEAGGSDA
;
A
#
# COMPACT_ATOMS: atom_id res chain seq x y z
N MET A 1 3.52 36.89 14.73
CA MET A 1 4.29 36.87 13.46
C MET A 1 5.11 35.59 13.35
N ASP A 2 5.81 35.19 14.39
CA ASP A 2 6.68 33.98 14.41
C ASP A 2 5.94 32.69 14.07
N GLU A 3 4.70 32.51 14.54
CA GLU A 3 3.88 31.36 14.19
C GLU A 3 3.53 31.31 12.67
N LEU A 4 3.32 32.48 12.05
CA LEU A 4 3.06 32.55 10.61
C LEU A 4 4.32 32.29 9.79
N ILE A 5 5.47 32.74 10.28
CA ILE A 5 6.78 32.48 9.67
C ILE A 5 7.08 30.97 9.75
N ALA A 6 6.89 30.36 10.91
CA ALA A 6 7.08 28.90 11.07
C ALA A 6 6.21 28.08 10.12
N LYS A 7 4.96 28.48 9.89
CA LYS A 7 4.09 27.80 8.87
C LYS A 7 4.66 27.92 7.46
N ALA A 8 5.22 29.07 7.10
CA ALA A 8 5.85 29.26 5.80
C ALA A 8 7.14 28.43 5.66
N GLU A 9 7.93 28.34 6.72
CA GLU A 9 9.15 27.52 6.74
C GLU A 9 8.86 26.03 6.54
N VAL A 10 7.80 25.49 7.17
CA VAL A 10 7.36 24.09 6.96
C VAL A 10 7.01 23.85 5.49
N LEU A 11 6.32 24.78 4.84
CA LEU A 11 5.98 24.65 3.41
C LEU A 11 7.24 24.69 2.52
N LEU A 12 8.21 25.56 2.86
CA LEU A 12 9.48 25.64 2.15
C LEU A 12 10.33 24.39 2.34
N GLU A 13 10.31 23.78 3.53
CA GLU A 13 10.96 22.49 3.78
C GLU A 13 10.39 21.35 2.93
N ALA A 14 9.08 21.36 2.68
CA ALA A 14 8.42 20.36 1.84
C ALA A 14 8.70 20.55 0.33
N LEU A 15 9.08 21.75 -0.11
CA LEU A 15 9.20 22.10 -1.53
C LEU A 15 10.15 21.20 -2.34
N PRO A 16 11.34 20.81 -1.87
CA PRO A 16 12.22 19.88 -2.59
C PRO A 16 11.57 18.52 -2.84
N TYR A 17 10.79 18.02 -1.87
CA TYR A 17 10.06 16.76 -2.00
C TYR A 17 8.91 16.87 -3.00
N ILE A 18 8.14 17.96 -2.93
CA ILE A 18 7.06 18.23 -3.90
C ILE A 18 7.61 18.22 -5.33
N ARG A 19 8.71 18.96 -5.59
CA ARG A 19 9.36 18.98 -6.91
C ARG A 19 9.87 17.62 -7.36
N ARG A 20 10.39 16.83 -6.42
CA ARG A 20 10.94 15.49 -6.71
C ARG A 20 9.86 14.49 -7.08
N PHE A 21 8.70 14.58 -6.44
CA PHE A 21 7.63 13.59 -6.57
C PHE A 21 6.48 14.04 -7.49
N ALA A 22 6.46 15.30 -7.97
CA ALA A 22 5.48 15.75 -8.96
C ALA A 22 5.50 14.85 -10.21
N GLY A 23 4.32 14.40 -10.64
CA GLY A 23 4.13 13.47 -11.75
C GLY A 23 4.49 12.00 -11.44
N ARG A 24 4.92 11.69 -10.21
CA ARG A 24 5.32 10.34 -9.81
C ARG A 24 4.15 9.50 -9.34
N THR A 25 4.22 8.20 -9.65
CA THR A 25 3.22 7.22 -9.21
C THR A 25 3.60 6.64 -7.85
N VAL A 26 2.67 6.74 -6.90
CA VAL A 26 2.81 6.15 -5.57
C VAL A 26 1.68 5.15 -5.36
N VAL A 27 2.02 3.86 -5.27
CA VAL A 27 1.05 2.82 -4.91
C VAL A 27 1.04 2.66 -3.40
N ILE A 28 -0.14 2.73 -2.80
CA ILE A 28 -0.32 2.69 -1.35
C ILE A 28 -1.23 1.52 -0.99
N LYS A 29 -0.67 0.52 -0.32
CA LYS A 29 -1.50 -0.51 0.28
C LYS A 29 -2.07 0.02 1.59
N TYR A 30 -3.38 0.16 1.63
CA TYR A 30 -4.15 0.65 2.77
C TYR A 30 -4.80 -0.51 3.53
N GLY A 31 -4.53 -0.65 4.81
CA GLY A 31 -5.02 -1.79 5.60
C GLY A 31 -4.71 -1.66 7.09
N GLY A 32 -5.08 -2.68 7.85
CA GLY A 32 -4.86 -2.72 9.29
C GLY A 32 -5.76 -1.76 10.08
N SER A 33 -5.27 -1.30 11.21
CA SER A 33 -5.98 -0.40 12.14
C SER A 33 -6.35 0.93 11.50
N ALA A 34 -5.56 1.41 10.53
CA ALA A 34 -5.86 2.60 9.75
C ALA A 34 -7.22 2.56 9.02
N MET A 35 -7.75 1.37 8.78
CA MET A 35 -9.07 1.17 8.15
C MET A 35 -10.21 1.01 9.18
N ILE A 36 -9.93 1.04 10.46
CA ILE A 36 -10.92 0.79 11.54
C ILE A 36 -11.15 2.06 12.32
N ASP A 37 -10.10 2.76 12.69
CA ASP A 37 -10.15 4.01 13.45
C ASP A 37 -10.62 5.17 12.56
N GLU A 38 -11.63 5.92 13.04
CA GLU A 38 -12.24 6.99 12.24
C GLU A 38 -11.29 8.18 12.01
N GLU A 39 -10.48 8.54 13.02
CA GLU A 39 -9.53 9.65 12.89
C GLU A 39 -8.43 9.31 11.90
N LEU A 40 -7.93 8.07 11.94
CA LEU A 40 -6.93 7.58 10.99
C LEU A 40 -7.49 7.50 9.56
N LYS A 41 -8.76 7.12 9.39
CA LYS A 41 -9.42 7.12 8.06
C LYS A 41 -9.50 8.53 7.48
N LEU A 42 -9.91 9.49 8.29
CA LEU A 42 -10.01 10.90 7.87
C LEU A 42 -8.62 11.46 7.56
N GLY A 43 -7.62 11.20 8.43
CA GLY A 43 -6.23 11.58 8.21
C GLY A 43 -5.67 11.01 6.90
N PHE A 44 -5.91 9.72 6.65
CA PHE A 44 -5.49 9.07 5.41
C PHE A 44 -6.14 9.72 4.18
N ALA A 45 -7.44 10.02 4.22
CA ALA A 45 -8.13 10.68 3.11
C ALA A 45 -7.53 12.06 2.81
N HIS A 46 -7.24 12.86 3.85
CA HIS A 46 -6.54 14.15 3.71
C HIS A 46 -5.15 13.98 3.07
N ASP A 47 -4.38 12.99 3.52
CA ASP A 47 -3.05 12.70 2.97
C ASP A 47 -3.12 12.43 1.47
N ILE A 48 -4.04 11.57 1.05
CA ILE A 48 -4.22 11.19 -0.36
C ILE A 48 -4.65 12.37 -1.22
N VAL A 49 -5.59 13.19 -0.73
CA VAL A 49 -6.05 14.40 -1.43
C VAL A 49 -4.91 15.39 -1.57
N LEU A 50 -4.11 15.60 -0.52
CA LEU A 50 -2.96 16.49 -0.57
C LEU A 50 -1.91 15.99 -1.58
N LEU A 51 -1.56 14.71 -1.57
CA LEU A 51 -0.62 14.13 -2.53
C LEU A 51 -1.09 14.37 -3.98
N ASN A 52 -2.36 14.08 -4.26
CA ASN A 52 -2.94 14.29 -5.59
C ASN A 52 -2.91 15.78 -5.99
N SER A 53 -3.25 16.69 -5.07
CA SER A 53 -3.24 18.14 -5.29
C SER A 53 -1.82 18.69 -5.54
N LEU A 54 -0.79 18.05 -5.00
CA LEU A 54 0.61 18.38 -5.24
C LEU A 54 1.18 17.75 -6.52
N GLY A 55 0.32 17.09 -7.32
CA GLY A 55 0.70 16.52 -8.60
C GLY A 55 1.33 15.12 -8.52
N LEU A 56 1.28 14.45 -7.37
CA LEU A 56 1.58 13.02 -7.31
C LEU A 56 0.36 12.24 -7.82
N HIS A 57 0.61 11.00 -8.22
CA HIS A 57 -0.45 10.09 -8.68
C HIS A 57 -0.63 8.93 -7.68
N PRO A 58 -1.41 9.11 -6.60
CA PRO A 58 -1.68 8.03 -5.66
C PRO A 58 -2.61 6.98 -6.30
N VAL A 59 -2.27 5.70 -6.08
CA VAL A 59 -3.07 4.53 -6.43
C VAL A 59 -3.25 3.72 -5.16
N ILE A 60 -4.49 3.54 -4.73
CA ILE A 60 -4.79 2.90 -3.45
C ILE A 60 -5.21 1.45 -3.69
N VAL A 61 -4.58 0.51 -2.99
CA VAL A 61 -5.01 -0.89 -2.92
C VAL A 61 -5.37 -1.19 -1.48
N HIS A 62 -6.64 -1.51 -1.21
CA HIS A 62 -7.08 -1.65 0.17
C HIS A 62 -7.22 -3.11 0.60
N GLY A 63 -7.07 -3.36 1.90
CA GLY A 63 -7.46 -4.60 2.55
C GLY A 63 -8.93 -4.61 2.96
N GLY A 64 -9.26 -5.43 3.97
CA GLY A 64 -10.64 -5.51 4.52
C GLY A 64 -10.89 -6.80 5.30
N GLY A 65 -9.83 -7.48 5.74
CA GLY A 65 -9.94 -8.75 6.49
C GLY A 65 -10.88 -8.68 7.70
N PRO A 66 -10.78 -7.67 8.58
CA PRO A 66 -11.70 -7.49 9.70
C PRO A 66 -13.16 -7.29 9.27
N GLN A 67 -13.40 -6.51 8.22
CA GLN A 67 -14.72 -6.23 7.68
C GLN A 67 -15.36 -7.49 7.08
N ILE A 68 -14.58 -8.29 6.32
CA ILE A 68 -14.98 -9.60 5.83
C ILE A 68 -15.34 -10.53 7.00
N GLY A 69 -14.47 -10.62 8.01
CA GLY A 69 -14.73 -11.45 9.19
C GLY A 69 -16.03 -11.08 9.92
N LYS A 70 -16.28 -9.78 10.09
CA LYS A 70 -17.53 -9.28 10.68
C LYS A 70 -18.76 -9.62 9.84
N ALA A 71 -18.66 -9.55 8.51
CA ALA A 71 -19.76 -9.90 7.62
C ALA A 71 -20.04 -11.39 7.64
N LEU A 72 -19.02 -12.26 7.56
CA LEU A 72 -19.16 -13.71 7.65
C LEU A 72 -19.80 -14.14 8.96
N ALA A 73 -19.36 -13.57 10.09
CA ALA A 73 -19.95 -13.86 11.40
C ALA A 73 -21.44 -13.48 11.47
N ARG A 74 -21.85 -12.35 10.88
CA ARG A 74 -23.27 -11.94 10.80
C ARG A 74 -24.12 -12.88 9.95
N LEU A 75 -23.51 -13.53 8.95
CA LEU A 75 -24.17 -14.50 8.06
C LEU A 75 -24.08 -15.94 8.59
N GLY A 76 -23.44 -16.17 9.75
CA GLY A 76 -23.26 -17.51 10.32
C GLY A 76 -22.29 -18.39 9.52
N ILE A 77 -21.40 -17.80 8.71
CA ILE A 77 -20.41 -18.51 7.92
C ILE A 77 -19.11 -18.62 8.75
N GLU A 78 -18.65 -19.86 8.96
CA GLU A 78 -17.42 -20.11 9.70
C GLU A 78 -16.18 -19.64 8.93
N THR A 79 -15.24 -19.05 9.65
CA THR A 79 -13.97 -18.59 9.10
C THR A 79 -12.84 -19.51 9.52
N ARG A 80 -12.09 -20.04 8.55
CA ARG A 80 -10.88 -20.82 8.77
C ARG A 80 -9.67 -20.14 8.13
N PHE A 81 -8.49 -20.37 8.67
CA PHE A 81 -7.24 -19.84 8.16
C PHE A 81 -6.21 -20.96 8.01
N ILE A 82 -5.44 -20.94 6.92
CA ILE A 82 -4.28 -21.78 6.67
C ILE A 82 -3.11 -20.84 6.36
N ASN A 83 -2.01 -20.96 7.10
CA ASN A 83 -0.83 -20.11 6.94
C ASN A 83 -1.14 -18.59 6.93
N GLY A 84 -2.12 -18.15 7.77
CA GLY A 84 -2.53 -16.75 7.86
C GLY A 84 -3.43 -16.27 6.71
N GLN A 85 -3.76 -17.14 5.75
CA GLN A 85 -4.69 -16.83 4.67
C GLN A 85 -6.08 -17.41 4.96
N ARG A 86 -7.12 -16.64 4.69
CA ARG A 86 -8.51 -17.06 4.88
C ARG A 86 -8.87 -18.12 3.86
N VAL A 87 -9.29 -19.30 4.29
CA VAL A 87 -9.92 -20.29 3.41
C VAL A 87 -11.19 -19.64 2.84
N THR A 88 -11.28 -19.59 1.53
CA THR A 88 -12.31 -18.85 0.80
C THR A 88 -13.04 -19.81 -0.13
N ASP A 89 -14.10 -20.47 0.36
CA ASP A 89 -15.02 -21.24 -0.46
C ASP A 89 -15.94 -20.31 -1.27
N ASP A 90 -16.82 -20.85 -2.08
CA ASP A 90 -17.68 -20.05 -2.96
C ASP A 90 -18.58 -19.09 -2.17
N ALA A 91 -19.19 -19.55 -1.06
CA ALA A 91 -20.01 -18.70 -0.20
C ALA A 91 -19.20 -17.58 0.49
N THR A 92 -18.00 -17.91 0.93
CA THR A 92 -17.07 -16.92 1.48
C THR A 92 -16.63 -15.93 0.40
N MET A 93 -16.41 -16.36 -0.84
CA MET A 93 -16.01 -15.49 -1.94
C MET A 93 -17.08 -14.46 -2.29
N GLU A 94 -18.36 -14.84 -2.29
CA GLU A 94 -19.48 -13.90 -2.47
C GLU A 94 -19.44 -12.78 -1.40
N VAL A 95 -19.21 -13.15 -0.15
CA VAL A 95 -19.08 -12.16 0.94
C VAL A 95 -17.84 -11.29 0.77
N VAL A 96 -16.71 -11.85 0.33
CA VAL A 96 -15.50 -11.11 0.01
C VAL A 96 -15.77 -10.06 -1.08
N GLU A 97 -16.40 -10.45 -2.19
CA GLU A 97 -16.76 -9.54 -3.28
C GLU A 97 -17.72 -8.43 -2.81
N MET A 98 -18.78 -8.78 -2.09
CA MET A 98 -19.71 -7.80 -1.53
C MET A 98 -19.03 -6.80 -0.61
N VAL A 99 -18.19 -7.27 0.31
CA VAL A 99 -17.57 -6.42 1.34
C VAL A 99 -16.46 -5.55 0.75
N LEU A 100 -15.56 -6.15 -0.01
CA LEU A 100 -14.43 -5.42 -0.58
C LEU A 100 -14.86 -4.48 -1.72
N GLY A 101 -15.69 -4.93 -2.66
CA GLY A 101 -16.17 -4.12 -3.77
C GLY A 101 -17.24 -3.10 -3.40
N GLY A 102 -17.95 -3.35 -2.29
CA GLY A 102 -19.02 -2.51 -1.76
C GLY A 102 -18.56 -1.58 -0.62
N PRO A 103 -18.99 -1.83 0.62
CA PRO A 103 -18.86 -0.87 1.71
C PRO A 103 -17.42 -0.46 2.02
N VAL A 104 -16.43 -1.33 1.87
CA VAL A 104 -15.03 -0.99 2.14
C VAL A 104 -14.51 -0.04 1.06
N ASN A 105 -14.59 -0.44 -0.21
CA ASN A 105 -14.11 0.35 -1.34
C ASN A 105 -14.83 1.71 -1.42
N LYS A 106 -16.17 1.68 -1.39
CA LYS A 106 -16.98 2.91 -1.51
C LYS A 106 -16.84 3.83 -0.31
N GLY A 107 -16.60 3.27 0.88
CA GLY A 107 -16.30 4.07 2.06
C GLY A 107 -15.00 4.86 1.92
N ILE A 108 -13.94 4.26 1.35
CA ILE A 108 -12.68 4.97 1.07
C ILE A 108 -12.90 6.06 0.02
N VAL A 109 -13.59 5.75 -1.08
CA VAL A 109 -13.95 6.73 -2.12
C VAL A 109 -14.69 7.91 -1.51
N THR A 110 -15.76 7.65 -0.74
CA THR A 110 -16.55 8.70 -0.07
C THR A 110 -15.70 9.58 0.84
N ASN A 111 -14.80 8.99 1.64
CA ASN A 111 -13.92 9.77 2.51
C ASN A 111 -12.99 10.70 1.70
N ILE A 112 -12.42 10.22 0.58
CA ILE A 112 -11.59 11.05 -0.30
C ILE A 112 -12.40 12.19 -0.92
N GLU A 113 -13.60 11.90 -1.41
CA GLU A 113 -14.48 12.91 -2.02
C GLU A 113 -14.95 13.97 -1.02
N GLN A 114 -15.28 13.58 0.21
CA GLN A 114 -15.66 14.51 1.28
C GLN A 114 -14.54 15.49 1.64
N HIS A 115 -13.28 15.14 1.34
CA HIS A 115 -12.12 15.99 1.58
C HIS A 115 -11.62 16.70 0.31
N GLY A 116 -12.44 16.73 -0.75
CA GLY A 116 -12.17 17.49 -1.98
C GLY A 116 -11.33 16.75 -3.03
N GLY A 117 -11.10 15.45 -2.85
CA GLY A 117 -10.50 14.61 -3.89
C GLY A 117 -11.55 14.08 -4.86
N THR A 118 -11.11 13.54 -5.98
CA THR A 118 -11.97 12.85 -6.95
C THR A 118 -11.48 11.41 -7.11
N ALA A 119 -12.24 10.44 -6.61
CA ALA A 119 -11.81 9.04 -6.56
C ALA A 119 -12.79 8.11 -7.28
N VAL A 120 -12.24 7.03 -7.86
CA VAL A 120 -13.04 5.95 -8.46
C VAL A 120 -12.65 4.62 -7.85
N GLY A 121 -13.65 3.94 -7.30
CA GLY A 121 -13.46 2.61 -6.72
C GLY A 121 -13.75 1.51 -7.74
N ILE A 122 -12.75 0.65 -7.94
CA ILE A 122 -12.80 -0.54 -8.81
C ILE A 122 -12.29 -1.77 -8.05
N SER A 123 -12.47 -2.93 -8.66
CA SER A 123 -11.84 -4.19 -8.23
C SER A 123 -10.83 -4.66 -9.28
N GLY A 124 -10.05 -5.65 -8.96
CA GLY A 124 -9.15 -6.27 -9.94
C GLY A 124 -9.88 -7.01 -11.08
N LYS A 125 -11.19 -7.22 -10.98
CA LYS A 125 -12.03 -7.76 -12.07
C LYS A 125 -12.29 -6.73 -13.17
N ASP A 126 -12.37 -5.44 -12.78
CA ASP A 126 -12.71 -4.36 -13.71
C ASP A 126 -11.58 -4.16 -14.73
N GLY A 127 -11.92 -4.15 -15.99
CA GLY A 127 -10.94 -4.08 -17.08
C GLY A 127 -9.95 -5.25 -17.11
N ASN A 128 -10.24 -6.37 -16.42
CA ASN A 128 -9.30 -7.48 -16.23
C ASN A 128 -7.96 -7.05 -15.61
N LEU A 129 -8.02 -6.08 -14.72
CA LEU A 129 -6.84 -5.48 -14.07
C LEU A 129 -5.96 -6.54 -13.38
N LEU A 130 -6.56 -7.48 -12.62
CA LEU A 130 -5.84 -8.56 -11.94
C LEU A 130 -6.26 -9.92 -12.50
N ARG A 131 -5.50 -10.45 -13.44
CA ARG A 131 -5.62 -11.84 -13.86
C ARG A 131 -5.01 -12.75 -12.81
N ALA A 132 -5.80 -13.73 -12.37
CA ALA A 132 -5.44 -14.58 -11.25
C ALA A 132 -5.77 -16.04 -11.54
N SER A 133 -5.07 -16.93 -10.87
CA SER A 133 -5.37 -18.35 -10.79
C SER A 133 -5.36 -18.81 -9.34
N LYS A 134 -5.89 -20.00 -9.07
CA LYS A 134 -5.92 -20.58 -7.71
C LYS A 134 -4.53 -20.64 -7.12
N LEU A 135 -4.41 -20.19 -5.86
CA LEU A 135 -3.19 -20.33 -5.10
C LEU A 135 -3.13 -21.72 -4.46
N GLU A 136 -2.12 -22.49 -4.80
CA GLU A 136 -1.81 -23.76 -4.16
C GLU A 136 -0.81 -23.56 -3.03
N VAL A 137 -1.08 -24.12 -1.86
CA VAL A 137 -0.21 -24.06 -0.68
C VAL A 137 -0.07 -25.43 -0.03
N GLU A 138 1.05 -25.66 0.58
CA GLU A 138 1.21 -26.81 1.45
C GLU A 138 0.32 -26.67 2.69
N GLY A 139 -0.38 -27.73 3.07
CA GLY A 139 -1.20 -27.77 4.28
C GLY A 139 -2.71 -27.67 4.05
N GLY A 140 -3.18 -27.56 2.79
CA GLY A 140 -4.61 -27.67 2.49
C GLY A 140 -5.10 -26.84 1.30
N ASP A 141 -6.39 -26.97 1.03
CA ASP A 141 -7.07 -26.20 -0.03
C ASP A 141 -7.57 -24.87 0.53
N LEU A 142 -7.14 -23.77 -0.07
CA LEU A 142 -7.56 -22.42 0.24
C LEU A 142 -8.84 -21.99 -0.52
N GLY A 143 -9.39 -22.83 -1.40
CA GLY A 143 -10.56 -22.52 -2.23
C GLY A 143 -10.26 -21.41 -3.25
N ARG A 144 -11.01 -20.33 -3.18
CA ARG A 144 -10.92 -19.15 -4.08
C ARG A 144 -9.86 -18.13 -3.65
N VAL A 145 -8.81 -18.53 -2.95
CA VAL A 145 -7.63 -17.67 -2.77
C VAL A 145 -6.78 -17.74 -4.04
N GLY A 146 -6.38 -16.58 -4.55
CA GLY A 146 -5.66 -16.48 -5.81
C GLY A 146 -4.25 -15.92 -5.69
N LYS A 147 -3.43 -16.31 -6.66
CA LYS A 147 -2.17 -15.62 -7.01
C LYS A 147 -2.40 -14.76 -8.23
N VAL A 148 -1.71 -13.62 -8.31
CA VAL A 148 -1.76 -12.75 -9.49
C VAL A 148 -0.81 -13.30 -10.54
N ASP A 149 -1.35 -13.65 -11.70
CA ASP A 149 -0.58 -14.14 -12.84
C ASP A 149 -0.15 -12.97 -13.76
N ARG A 150 -1.04 -11.98 -13.94
CA ARG A 150 -0.78 -10.79 -14.77
C ARG A 150 -1.59 -9.60 -14.26
N VAL A 151 -1.03 -8.41 -14.42
CA VAL A 151 -1.72 -7.12 -14.21
C VAL A 151 -1.83 -6.41 -15.55
N ASP A 152 -3.03 -5.90 -15.88
CA ASP A 152 -3.24 -4.99 -17.00
C ASP A 152 -3.54 -3.60 -16.45
N PRO A 153 -2.56 -2.67 -16.45
CA PRO A 153 -2.71 -1.39 -15.79
C PRO A 153 -3.59 -0.38 -16.53
N GLN A 154 -4.08 -0.69 -17.74
CA GLN A 154 -4.77 0.28 -18.61
C GLN A 154 -5.91 1.03 -17.91
N VAL A 155 -6.75 0.35 -17.13
CA VAL A 155 -7.86 1.00 -16.43
C VAL A 155 -7.35 2.01 -15.40
N ILE A 156 -6.28 1.71 -14.68
CA ILE A 156 -5.65 2.64 -13.72
C ILE A 156 -5.07 3.85 -14.45
N GLU A 157 -4.36 3.62 -15.55
CA GLU A 157 -3.76 4.69 -16.36
C GLU A 157 -4.81 5.65 -16.89
N ARG A 158 -5.93 5.15 -17.44
CA ARG A 158 -7.04 5.98 -17.91
C ARG A 158 -7.70 6.79 -16.80
N LEU A 159 -7.92 6.19 -15.64
CA LEU A 159 -8.46 6.91 -14.49
C LEU A 159 -7.53 8.06 -14.05
N ARG A 160 -6.22 7.78 -13.97
CA ARG A 160 -5.22 8.80 -13.63
C ARG A 160 -5.12 9.93 -14.65
N GLU A 161 -5.10 9.60 -15.95
CA GLU A 161 -5.13 10.58 -17.04
C GLU A 161 -6.36 11.51 -16.97
N SER A 162 -7.48 10.98 -16.47
CA SER A 162 -8.72 11.75 -16.26
C SER A 162 -8.77 12.46 -14.90
N GLY A 163 -7.70 12.43 -14.11
CA GLY A 163 -7.60 13.12 -12.82
C GLY A 163 -8.24 12.38 -11.63
N PHE A 164 -8.66 11.12 -11.81
CA PHE A 164 -9.22 10.33 -10.73
C PHE A 164 -8.14 9.64 -9.90
N ILE A 165 -8.41 9.47 -8.61
CA ILE A 165 -7.64 8.64 -7.69
C ILE A 165 -8.21 7.22 -7.72
N PRO A 166 -7.49 6.20 -8.26
CA PRO A 166 -7.99 4.83 -8.28
C PRO A 166 -7.94 4.19 -6.89
N VAL A 167 -9.06 3.57 -6.48
CA VAL A 167 -9.17 2.81 -5.23
C VAL A 167 -9.54 1.36 -5.58
N ILE A 168 -8.64 0.42 -5.32
CA ILE A 168 -8.69 -0.94 -5.87
C ILE A 168 -8.95 -1.96 -4.78
N ALA A 169 -10.03 -2.73 -4.94
CA ALA A 169 -10.29 -3.93 -4.15
C ALA A 169 -9.47 -5.11 -4.71
N PRO A 170 -8.73 -5.86 -3.89
CA PRO A 170 -7.84 -6.92 -4.34
C PRO A 170 -8.60 -8.22 -4.65
N ILE A 171 -9.44 -8.18 -5.68
CA ILE A 171 -10.21 -9.30 -6.20
C ILE A 171 -9.72 -9.58 -7.62
N GLY A 172 -9.10 -10.73 -7.83
CA GLY A 172 -8.65 -11.15 -9.16
C GLY A 172 -9.71 -11.94 -9.91
N VAL A 173 -9.46 -12.19 -11.20
CA VAL A 173 -10.37 -12.96 -12.08
C VAL A 173 -9.58 -13.89 -12.99
N ASP A 174 -10.07 -15.12 -13.21
CA ASP A 174 -9.53 -16.04 -14.22
C ASP A 174 -10.13 -15.81 -15.62
N ALA A 175 -9.79 -16.69 -16.56
CA ALA A 175 -10.30 -16.61 -17.93
C ALA A 175 -11.79 -16.95 -18.04
N GLU A 176 -12.31 -17.73 -17.11
CA GLU A 176 -13.70 -18.17 -17.03
C GLU A 176 -14.60 -17.17 -16.29
N GLY A 177 -14.03 -16.09 -15.73
CA GLY A 177 -14.74 -15.06 -14.97
C GLY A 177 -14.89 -15.35 -13.48
N ASN A 178 -14.27 -16.41 -12.97
CA ASN A 178 -14.30 -16.75 -11.56
C ASN A 178 -13.48 -15.76 -10.75
N GLY A 179 -14.06 -15.27 -9.63
CA GLY A 179 -13.38 -14.36 -8.71
C GLY A 179 -12.40 -15.07 -7.76
N TYR A 180 -11.33 -14.38 -7.40
CA TYR A 180 -10.33 -14.83 -6.43
C TYR A 180 -10.02 -13.75 -5.41
N ASN A 181 -10.00 -14.15 -4.15
CA ASN A 181 -9.55 -13.31 -3.03
C ASN A 181 -8.02 -13.21 -3.07
N ILE A 182 -7.51 -12.01 -3.31
CA ILE A 182 -6.06 -11.76 -3.40
C ILE A 182 -5.56 -11.07 -2.12
N ASN A 183 -4.39 -11.44 -1.65
CA ASN A 183 -3.73 -10.70 -0.57
C ASN A 183 -3.42 -9.26 -1.03
N ALA A 184 -3.84 -8.27 -0.23
CA ALA A 184 -3.73 -6.87 -0.60
C ALA A 184 -2.28 -6.38 -0.73
N ASP A 185 -1.32 -6.92 0.04
CA ASP A 185 0.09 -6.57 -0.08
C ASP A 185 0.65 -7.09 -1.42
N ILE A 186 0.25 -8.31 -1.82
CA ILE A 186 0.61 -8.92 -3.10
C ILE A 186 -0.02 -8.13 -4.25
N ALA A 187 -1.32 -7.82 -4.17
CA ALA A 187 -2.01 -7.05 -5.21
C ALA A 187 -1.35 -5.68 -5.41
N ALA A 188 -1.06 -4.95 -4.32
CA ALA A 188 -0.39 -3.66 -4.36
C ALA A 188 1.02 -3.75 -4.98
N SER A 189 1.79 -4.77 -4.58
CA SER A 189 3.12 -5.02 -5.14
C SER A 189 3.06 -5.28 -6.65
N LYS A 190 2.13 -6.14 -7.12
CA LYS A 190 1.98 -6.46 -8.54
C LYS A 190 1.47 -5.28 -9.36
N ILE A 191 0.55 -4.49 -8.83
CA ILE A 191 0.09 -3.24 -9.46
C ILE A 191 1.24 -2.22 -9.54
N ALA A 192 2.03 -2.06 -8.47
CA ALA A 192 3.19 -1.17 -8.49
C ALA A 192 4.23 -1.58 -9.54
N GLN A 193 4.49 -2.87 -9.68
CA GLN A 193 5.37 -3.42 -10.73
C GLN A 193 4.84 -3.09 -12.13
N ALA A 194 3.55 -3.34 -12.40
CA ALA A 194 2.96 -3.12 -13.72
C ALA A 194 2.90 -1.64 -14.11
N LEU A 195 2.74 -0.74 -13.13
CA LEU A 195 2.76 0.71 -13.35
C LEU A 195 4.17 1.31 -13.40
N GLY A 196 5.23 0.53 -13.12
CA GLY A 196 6.57 1.07 -12.94
C GLY A 196 6.59 2.16 -11.84
N ALA A 197 5.90 1.91 -10.74
CA ALA A 197 5.69 2.92 -9.70
C ALA A 197 7.00 3.42 -9.10
N ASP A 198 7.08 4.71 -8.84
CA ASP A 198 8.24 5.33 -8.19
C ASP A 198 8.34 4.90 -6.72
N LYS A 199 7.19 4.68 -6.07
CA LYS A 199 7.14 4.26 -4.68
C LYS A 199 5.98 3.29 -4.43
N LEU A 200 6.24 2.26 -3.62
CA LEU A 200 5.23 1.39 -3.01
C LEU A 200 5.28 1.60 -1.49
N MET A 201 4.15 1.88 -0.88
CA MET A 201 4.00 2.04 0.57
C MET A 201 3.06 0.96 1.10
N LEU A 202 3.54 0.15 2.05
CA LEU A 202 2.78 -0.92 2.70
C LEU A 202 2.43 -0.47 4.13
N LEU A 203 1.20 0.00 4.33
CA LEU A 203 0.70 0.35 5.67
C LEU A 203 0.40 -0.92 6.46
N THR A 204 0.85 -0.95 7.71
CA THR A 204 0.74 -2.09 8.62
C THR A 204 0.48 -1.62 10.05
N ASP A 205 0.26 -2.56 10.99
CA ASP A 205 0.00 -2.27 12.41
C ASP A 205 1.28 -2.42 13.27
N VAL A 206 2.45 -2.26 12.65
CA VAL A 206 3.75 -2.27 13.33
C VAL A 206 4.63 -1.17 12.76
N GLU A 207 5.59 -0.70 13.55
CA GLU A 207 6.46 0.43 13.20
C GLU A 207 7.27 0.22 11.91
N GLY A 208 7.58 -1.03 11.58
CA GLY A 208 8.42 -1.42 10.44
C GLY A 208 9.22 -2.67 10.78
N ILE A 209 10.41 -2.79 10.19
CA ILE A 209 11.34 -3.89 10.48
C ILE A 209 12.16 -3.50 11.73
N LEU A 210 12.01 -4.29 12.79
CA LEU A 210 12.78 -4.12 14.02
C LEU A 210 14.03 -5.00 14.00
N ASP A 211 15.10 -4.52 14.61
CA ASP A 211 16.28 -5.36 14.87
C ASP A 211 16.08 -6.28 16.09
N THR A 212 17.12 -7.02 16.46
CA THR A 212 17.09 -7.95 17.61
C THR A 212 16.93 -7.27 18.97
N SER A 213 17.18 -5.96 19.04
CA SER A 213 16.98 -5.13 20.26
C SER A 213 15.58 -4.51 20.32
N GLY A 214 14.75 -4.68 19.25
CA GLY A 214 13.45 -4.04 19.14
C GLY A 214 13.50 -2.62 18.60
N THR A 215 14.65 -2.19 18.08
CA THR A 215 14.81 -0.85 17.50
C THR A 215 14.42 -0.84 16.03
N LEU A 216 13.65 0.18 15.60
CA LEU A 216 13.24 0.36 14.21
C LEU A 216 14.46 0.57 13.30
N ARG A 217 14.50 -0.20 12.22
CA ARG A 217 15.44 0.01 11.12
C ARG A 217 14.83 0.92 10.07
N THR A 218 15.33 2.10 9.96
CA THR A 218 14.84 3.11 8.99
C THR A 218 15.16 2.73 7.55
N SER A 219 16.23 1.94 7.31
CA SER A 219 16.58 1.43 5.99
C SER A 219 17.19 0.04 6.08
N VAL A 220 16.78 -0.84 5.17
CA VAL A 220 17.26 -2.23 5.07
C VAL A 220 17.51 -2.58 3.61
N THR A 221 18.69 -3.09 3.29
CA THR A 221 18.96 -3.61 1.94
C THR A 221 18.23 -4.94 1.70
N VAL A 222 17.91 -5.25 0.44
CA VAL A 222 17.36 -6.56 0.03
C VAL A 222 18.19 -7.72 0.59
N ARG A 223 19.53 -7.60 0.60
CA ARG A 223 20.43 -8.63 1.14
C ARG A 223 20.25 -8.80 2.66
N GLN A 224 20.17 -7.70 3.39
CA GLN A 224 19.92 -7.72 4.84
C GLN A 224 18.54 -8.30 5.14
N ALA A 225 17.49 -7.82 4.45
CA ALA A 225 16.13 -8.29 4.62
C ALA A 225 16.02 -9.81 4.44
N ARG A 226 16.59 -10.37 3.38
CA ARG A 226 16.66 -11.84 3.16
C ARG A 226 17.42 -12.57 4.26
N THR A 227 18.49 -11.96 4.78
CA THR A 227 19.27 -12.55 5.87
C THR A 227 18.48 -12.58 7.17
N GLU A 228 17.74 -11.52 7.45
CA GLU A 228 16.92 -11.39 8.67
C GLU A 228 15.70 -12.32 8.66
N ILE A 229 15.08 -12.54 7.49
CA ILE A 229 14.05 -13.59 7.32
C ILE A 229 14.67 -14.97 7.67
N ARG A 230 15.81 -15.33 7.09
CA ARG A 230 16.46 -16.63 7.33
C ARG A 230 16.88 -16.82 8.79
N LYS A 231 17.26 -15.74 9.49
CA LYS A 231 17.63 -15.77 10.91
C LYS A 231 16.41 -15.75 11.85
N GLY A 232 15.19 -15.61 11.33
CA GLY A 232 13.98 -15.51 12.14
C GLY A 232 13.84 -14.18 12.92
N VAL A 233 14.62 -13.15 12.57
CA VAL A 233 14.46 -11.79 13.11
C VAL A 233 13.19 -11.18 12.51
N VAL A 234 13.04 -11.24 11.19
CA VAL A 234 11.76 -10.97 10.51
C VAL A 234 10.92 -12.24 10.56
N LYS A 235 9.75 -12.17 11.19
CA LYS A 235 8.88 -13.33 11.44
C LYS A 235 7.39 -12.99 11.29
N GLY A 236 6.56 -14.03 11.25
CA GLY A 236 5.10 -13.92 11.22
C GLY A 236 4.60 -13.10 10.02
N GLY A 237 3.63 -12.23 10.25
CA GLY A 237 3.00 -11.40 9.21
C GLY A 237 3.92 -10.37 8.53
N MET A 238 5.13 -10.13 9.08
CA MET A 238 6.11 -9.25 8.44
C MET A 238 6.83 -9.94 7.27
N VAL A 239 7.03 -11.26 7.30
CA VAL A 239 7.72 -12.01 6.24
C VAL A 239 7.09 -11.75 4.86
N PRO A 240 5.78 -11.98 4.64
CA PRO A 240 5.19 -11.74 3.33
C PRO A 240 5.28 -10.28 2.87
N LYS A 241 5.27 -9.31 3.79
CA LYS A 241 5.43 -7.87 3.44
C LYS A 241 6.84 -7.57 2.94
N VAL A 242 7.85 -8.12 3.62
CA VAL A 242 9.25 -7.96 3.22
C VAL A 242 9.53 -8.68 1.90
N GLU A 243 8.93 -9.85 1.68
CA GLU A 243 9.01 -10.56 0.40
C GLU A 243 8.36 -9.76 -0.73
N CYS A 244 7.15 -9.20 -0.52
CA CYS A 244 6.51 -8.29 -1.47
C CYS A 244 7.38 -7.07 -1.78
N ALA A 245 8.06 -6.49 -0.78
CA ALA A 245 8.97 -5.37 -0.97
C ALA A 245 10.19 -5.75 -1.82
N ILE A 246 10.78 -6.90 -1.55
CA ILE A 246 11.94 -7.44 -2.31
C ILE A 246 11.53 -7.69 -3.77
N ASP A 247 10.38 -8.32 -4.00
CA ASP A 247 9.88 -8.63 -5.34
C ASP A 247 9.54 -7.35 -6.12
N ALA A 248 8.91 -6.37 -5.48
CA ALA A 248 8.60 -5.09 -6.10
C ALA A 248 9.86 -4.37 -6.59
N LEU A 249 10.88 -4.29 -5.73
CA LEU A 249 12.19 -3.71 -6.10
C LEU A 249 12.85 -4.48 -7.25
N ALA A 250 12.85 -5.82 -7.20
CA ALA A 250 13.44 -6.66 -8.25
C ALA A 250 12.77 -6.44 -9.61
N CYS A 251 11.50 -6.04 -9.63
CA CYS A 251 10.72 -5.75 -10.84
C CYS A 251 10.69 -4.26 -11.22
N GLY A 252 11.55 -3.42 -10.64
CA GLY A 252 11.75 -2.04 -11.09
C GLY A 252 10.96 -0.96 -10.35
N VAL A 253 10.22 -1.30 -9.27
CA VAL A 253 9.66 -0.28 -8.37
C VAL A 253 10.81 0.51 -7.73
N GLY A 254 10.73 1.84 -7.76
CA GLY A 254 11.84 2.70 -7.35
C GLY A 254 12.22 2.59 -5.87
N GLN A 255 11.22 2.61 -4.99
CA GLN A 255 11.39 2.54 -3.53
C GLN A 255 10.22 1.77 -2.91
N VAL A 256 10.49 1.01 -1.84
CA VAL A 256 9.43 0.34 -1.08
C VAL A 256 9.56 0.66 0.40
N HIS A 257 8.46 1.08 1.01
CA HIS A 257 8.39 1.46 2.41
C HIS A 257 7.35 0.62 3.14
N ILE A 258 7.71 0.14 4.33
CA ILE A 258 6.80 -0.52 5.27
C ILE A 258 6.61 0.46 6.42
N ILE A 259 5.39 0.98 6.61
CA ILE A 259 5.10 2.07 7.54
C ILE A 259 3.97 1.74 8.49
N ASP A 260 4.02 2.33 9.69
CA ASP A 260 2.97 2.18 10.68
C ASP A 260 1.74 3.02 10.32
N GLY A 261 0.67 2.35 9.92
CA GLY A 261 -0.60 3.01 9.59
C GLY A 261 -1.36 3.57 10.81
N ARG A 262 -0.88 3.33 12.04
CA ARG A 262 -1.45 3.89 13.27
C ARG A 262 -0.93 5.29 13.57
N VAL A 263 0.13 5.71 12.89
CA VAL A 263 0.66 7.07 13.01
C VAL A 263 -0.19 8.01 12.16
N SER A 264 -0.68 9.09 12.75
CA SER A 264 -1.42 10.13 12.01
C SER A 264 -0.55 10.72 10.91
N HIS A 265 -1.12 10.84 9.71
CA HIS A 265 -0.42 11.37 8.53
C HIS A 265 0.87 10.59 8.15
N ALA A 266 0.92 9.27 8.44
CA ALA A 266 2.08 8.43 8.17
C ALA A 266 2.56 8.51 6.71
N VAL A 267 1.63 8.63 5.76
CA VAL A 267 1.94 8.73 4.32
C VAL A 267 2.67 10.03 4.00
N LEU A 268 2.23 11.16 4.55
CA LEU A 268 2.90 12.46 4.35
C LEU A 268 4.27 12.50 5.05
N LEU A 269 4.34 12.00 6.28
CA LEU A 269 5.59 11.95 7.03
C LEU A 269 6.65 11.13 6.28
N GLU A 270 6.26 10.01 5.66
CA GLU A 270 7.18 9.17 4.89
C GLU A 270 7.62 9.80 3.56
N ILE A 271 6.80 10.65 2.95
CA ILE A 271 7.12 11.30 1.67
C ILE A 271 7.89 12.61 1.88
N PHE A 272 7.50 13.42 2.87
CA PHE A 272 7.95 14.81 3.01
C PHE A 272 8.97 15.04 4.14
N THR A 273 9.46 13.97 4.79
CA THR A 273 10.52 14.10 5.80
C THR A 273 11.78 13.32 5.42
N ARG A 274 12.92 13.69 6.01
CA ARG A 274 14.21 13.04 5.74
C ARG A 274 14.31 11.64 6.33
N THR A 275 13.74 11.44 7.50
CA THR A 275 13.87 10.19 8.28
C THR A 275 12.73 9.22 7.99
N GLY A 276 11.57 9.70 7.53
CA GLY A 276 10.37 8.90 7.42
C GLY A 276 9.86 8.41 8.78
N VAL A 277 8.90 7.50 8.77
CA VAL A 277 8.28 6.90 9.96
C VAL A 277 8.30 5.37 9.93
N GLY A 278 8.93 4.76 8.94
CA GLY A 278 8.97 3.33 8.74
C GLY A 278 10.32 2.79 8.30
N THR A 279 10.29 1.67 7.60
CA THR A 279 11.46 1.02 7.02
C THR A 279 11.46 1.16 5.50
N GLU A 280 12.45 1.81 4.93
CA GLU A 280 12.73 1.78 3.50
C GLU A 280 13.51 0.50 3.15
N VAL A 281 12.98 -0.29 2.19
CA VAL A 281 13.72 -1.42 1.62
C VAL A 281 14.38 -0.96 0.33
N VAL A 282 15.71 -1.17 0.20
CA VAL A 282 16.53 -0.66 -0.90
C VAL A 282 17.42 -1.74 -1.52
N HIS A 283 17.81 -1.57 -2.78
CA HIS A 283 18.79 -2.49 -3.41
C HIS A 283 20.17 -2.41 -2.78
N LYS A 284 20.66 -1.19 -2.53
CA LYS A 284 21.96 -0.91 -1.91
C LYS A 284 21.78 0.21 -0.90
N THR A 285 22.55 0.19 0.18
CA THR A 285 22.62 1.35 1.09
C THR A 285 22.91 2.60 0.26
N ARG A 286 22.09 3.64 0.39
CA ARG A 286 22.47 4.97 -0.10
C ARG A 286 23.75 5.37 0.64
N SER A 287 24.86 5.59 -0.06
CA SER A 287 25.88 6.52 0.42
C SER A 287 25.15 7.84 0.71
N GLU A 288 25.39 8.43 1.88
CA GLU A 288 24.67 9.62 2.40
C GLU A 288 24.26 10.59 1.30
N PRO A 289 23.04 11.17 1.34
CA PRO A 289 22.65 12.15 0.35
C PRO A 289 23.64 13.31 0.43
N HIS A 290 24.28 13.61 -0.70
CA HIS A 290 25.06 14.83 -0.87
C HIS A 290 24.19 15.99 -0.38
N ALA A 291 24.60 16.65 0.70
CA ALA A 291 24.06 17.93 1.08
C ALA A 291 24.12 18.84 -0.15
N PRO A 292 23.08 19.62 -0.49
CA PRO A 292 23.21 20.62 -1.52
C PRO A 292 24.36 21.53 -1.11
N GLU A 293 25.39 21.63 -1.96
CA GLU A 293 26.47 22.59 -1.78
C GLU A 293 25.83 23.96 -1.57
N ALA A 294 26.09 24.55 -0.42
CA ALA A 294 25.77 25.93 -0.16
C ALA A 294 26.46 26.74 -1.26
N GLY A 295 25.67 27.38 -2.11
CA GLY A 295 26.16 28.20 -3.20
C GLY A 295 27.23 29.16 -2.66
N GLY A 296 28.46 28.94 -3.09
CA GLY A 296 29.55 29.87 -2.84
C GLY A 296 29.16 31.23 -3.41
N SER A 297 29.07 32.19 -2.54
CA SER A 297 29.10 33.59 -2.91
C SER A 297 30.55 33.92 -3.29
N ASP A 298 30.79 34.06 -4.55
CA ASP A 298 32.00 34.76 -5.03
C ASP A 298 31.57 36.01 -5.77
N ALA A 299 31.94 37.14 -5.13
CA ALA A 299 32.21 38.51 -5.61
C ALA A 299 31.22 39.16 -6.62
#